data_cc3a5b48aa3cde4a50b48dfd6c4bb00c
#
_entry.id   cc3a5b48aa3cde4a50b48dfd6c4bb00c
#
_cell.length_a   1.000
_cell.length_b   1.000
_cell.length_c   1.000
_cell.angle_alpha   90.00
_cell.angle_beta   90.00
_cell.angle_gamma   90.00
#
_symmetry.space_group_name_H-M   'P 1'
#
loop_
_entity.id
_entity.type
_entity.pdbx_description
1 polymer ?
#
loop_
_entity_poly.entity_id
_entity_poly.type
_entity_poly.pdbx_seq_one_letter_code
_entity_poly.pdbx_strand_id
1 'polypeptide(L)'
;MPLTSHLRELRIRLTRSMLAILIASVVAAFFYKALFDFVTEPFYSIADEYKAKGYNLTLNFQGIGDPFSYALKICAMAGIFAASPVWMYNLWSFVAPGLHKKERRYGVAFVAVSVPLFLGGAVLAYVFLPKGFDLLIGFNPAPERVANIIGLDNYLSFVLRMFLVFGIAFVLPVFLVALNLAGVVSGRTLLRAWRQVIMGSFVFAAVATPSGDPYTMTALAVPMLILYYIAAGIALLTDRRRRREGIDGLNYSALDDDQASPLDDDQASPPDDDQASPLDPGPEDEPER
;
A
#
# COMPACT_ATOMS: atom_id res chain seq x y z
N MET A 1 11.66 9.14 -19.97
CA MET A 1 11.70 7.80 -20.60
C MET A 1 10.51 7.66 -21.51
N PRO A 2 10.61 7.09 -22.73
CA PRO A 2 9.44 6.89 -23.58
C PRO A 2 8.46 5.92 -22.92
N LEU A 3 7.15 6.17 -23.08
CA LEU A 3 6.06 5.36 -22.50
C LEU A 3 6.19 3.85 -22.80
N THR A 4 6.74 3.53 -23.96
CA THR A 4 6.97 2.14 -24.41
C THR A 4 7.96 1.38 -23.55
N SER A 5 9.02 2.03 -23.02
CA SER A 5 10.00 1.39 -22.13
C SER A 5 9.38 1.09 -20.75
N HIS A 6 8.54 1.98 -20.25
CA HIS A 6 7.83 1.80 -18.97
C HIS A 6 6.81 0.65 -19.04
N LEU A 7 6.06 0.55 -20.15
CA LEU A 7 5.13 -0.56 -20.38
C LEU A 7 5.85 -1.91 -20.53
N ARG A 8 7.02 -1.93 -21.17
CA ARG A 8 7.84 -3.15 -21.25
C ARG A 8 8.33 -3.61 -19.89
N GLU A 9 8.76 -2.67 -19.06
CA GLU A 9 9.20 -2.96 -17.69
C GLU A 9 8.05 -3.51 -16.83
N LEU A 10 6.87 -2.90 -16.90
CA LEU A 10 5.66 -3.38 -16.24
C LEU A 10 5.35 -4.83 -16.63
N ARG A 11 5.35 -5.13 -17.92
CA ARG A 11 5.09 -6.48 -18.44
C ARG A 11 6.05 -7.51 -17.87
N ILE A 12 7.35 -7.22 -17.88
CA ILE A 12 8.37 -8.15 -17.37
C ILE A 12 8.18 -8.41 -15.87
N ARG A 13 7.93 -7.36 -15.08
CA ARG A 13 7.73 -7.46 -13.63
C ARG A 13 6.44 -8.20 -13.29
N LEU A 14 5.36 -7.91 -14.02
CA LEU A 14 4.09 -8.61 -13.87
C LEU A 14 4.23 -10.11 -14.18
N THR A 15 4.88 -10.44 -15.31
CA THR A 15 5.13 -11.85 -15.69
C THR A 15 5.96 -12.59 -14.64
N ARG A 16 6.99 -11.95 -14.07
CA ARG A 16 7.79 -12.55 -12.98
C ARG A 16 6.96 -12.79 -11.72
N SER A 17 6.11 -11.84 -11.36
CA SER A 17 5.21 -11.98 -10.21
C SER A 17 4.19 -13.08 -10.41
N MET A 18 3.57 -13.15 -11.58
CA MET A 18 2.62 -14.22 -11.93
C MET A 18 3.28 -15.60 -11.93
N LEU A 19 4.50 -15.71 -12.47
CA LEU A 19 5.24 -16.95 -12.47
C LEU A 19 5.60 -17.40 -11.06
N ALA A 20 6.02 -16.47 -10.20
CA ALA A 20 6.32 -16.77 -8.79
C ALA A 20 5.06 -17.25 -8.05
N ILE A 21 3.92 -16.59 -8.26
CA ILE A 21 2.62 -17.00 -7.68
C ILE A 21 2.23 -18.38 -8.19
N LEU A 22 2.36 -18.65 -9.50
CA LEU A 22 2.03 -19.95 -10.10
C LEU A 22 2.88 -21.08 -9.49
N ILE A 23 4.21 -20.89 -9.41
CA ILE A 23 5.11 -21.86 -8.81
C ILE A 23 4.74 -22.10 -7.35
N ALA A 24 4.52 -21.04 -6.58
CA ALA A 24 4.13 -21.14 -5.18
C ALA A 24 2.76 -21.84 -5.02
N SER A 25 1.81 -21.62 -5.93
CA SER A 25 0.50 -22.30 -5.93
C SER A 25 0.65 -23.81 -6.20
N VAL A 26 1.54 -24.19 -7.12
CA VAL A 26 1.83 -25.61 -7.39
C VAL A 26 2.48 -26.27 -6.16
N VAL A 27 3.40 -25.57 -5.49
CA VAL A 27 3.98 -26.08 -4.23
C VAL A 27 2.91 -26.18 -3.14
N ALA A 28 2.01 -25.20 -3.04
CA ALA A 28 0.90 -25.22 -2.08
C ALA A 28 -0.05 -26.42 -2.29
N ALA A 29 -0.18 -26.92 -3.53
CA ALA A 29 -1.02 -28.08 -3.84
C ALA A 29 -0.58 -29.36 -3.10
N PHE A 30 0.71 -29.53 -2.80
CA PHE A 30 1.20 -30.64 -1.99
C PHE A 30 0.72 -30.56 -0.53
N PHE A 31 0.35 -29.37 -0.07
CA PHE A 31 -0.13 -29.11 1.29
C PHE A 31 -1.64 -28.84 1.32
N TYR A 32 -2.36 -29.15 0.24
CA TYR A 32 -3.77 -28.80 0.08
C TYR A 32 -4.64 -29.18 1.28
N LYS A 33 -4.47 -30.42 1.82
CA LYS A 33 -5.27 -30.88 2.97
C LYS A 33 -5.07 -29.98 4.18
N ALA A 34 -3.82 -29.69 4.54
CA ALA A 34 -3.53 -28.81 5.68
C ALA A 34 -4.06 -27.39 5.48
N LEU A 35 -3.97 -26.87 4.25
CA LEU A 35 -4.51 -25.55 3.90
C LEU A 35 -6.04 -25.53 3.97
N PHE A 36 -6.69 -26.61 3.50
CA PHE A 36 -8.14 -26.75 3.58
C PHE A 36 -8.61 -26.79 5.04
N ASP A 37 -7.98 -27.62 5.85
CA ASP A 37 -8.29 -27.73 7.28
C ASP A 37 -8.08 -26.36 7.98
N PHE A 38 -6.98 -25.67 7.71
CA PHE A 38 -6.69 -24.34 8.25
C PHE A 38 -7.75 -23.30 7.88
N VAL A 39 -8.18 -23.27 6.62
CA VAL A 39 -9.18 -22.29 6.14
C VAL A 39 -10.58 -22.60 6.69
N THR A 40 -10.92 -23.88 6.93
CA THR A 40 -12.24 -24.29 7.41
C THR A 40 -12.36 -24.33 8.93
N GLU A 41 -11.27 -24.37 9.67
CA GLU A 41 -11.24 -24.41 11.14
C GLU A 41 -12.07 -23.29 11.81
N PRO A 42 -12.02 -22.02 11.36
CA PRO A 42 -12.83 -20.96 11.94
C PRO A 42 -14.33 -21.23 11.84
N PHE A 43 -14.79 -21.95 10.83
CA PHE A 43 -16.19 -22.37 10.71
C PHE A 43 -16.53 -23.49 11.67
N TYR A 44 -15.70 -24.52 11.76
CA TYR A 44 -15.98 -25.67 12.60
C TYR A 44 -15.98 -25.31 14.09
N SER A 45 -15.12 -24.39 14.53
CA SER A 45 -15.11 -23.88 15.90
C SER A 45 -16.47 -23.26 16.29
N ILE A 46 -17.11 -22.54 15.39
CA ILE A 46 -18.45 -21.96 15.59
C ILE A 46 -19.54 -23.03 15.47
N ALA A 47 -19.42 -23.92 14.48
CA ALA A 47 -20.40 -24.98 14.25
C ALA A 47 -20.53 -25.89 15.49
N ASP A 48 -19.43 -26.17 16.18
CA ASP A 48 -19.43 -26.95 17.42
C ASP A 48 -20.12 -26.19 18.58
N GLU A 49 -19.93 -24.87 18.69
CA GLU A 49 -20.62 -24.05 19.66
C GLU A 49 -22.14 -24.01 19.42
N TYR A 50 -22.56 -23.84 18.16
CA TYR A 50 -23.98 -23.83 17.77
C TYR A 50 -24.62 -25.21 17.93
N LYS A 51 -23.87 -26.28 17.66
CA LYS A 51 -24.32 -27.66 17.91
C LYS A 51 -24.61 -27.91 19.37
N ALA A 52 -23.78 -27.39 20.28
CA ALA A 52 -24.00 -27.46 21.72
C ALA A 52 -25.28 -26.73 22.16
N LYS A 53 -25.71 -25.72 21.41
CA LYS A 53 -26.98 -24.98 21.58
C LYS A 53 -28.19 -25.64 20.89
N GLY A 54 -28.00 -26.81 20.22
CA GLY A 54 -29.05 -27.55 19.51
C GLY A 54 -29.25 -27.14 18.06
N TYR A 55 -28.38 -26.32 17.49
CA TYR A 55 -28.49 -25.85 16.10
C TYR A 55 -27.50 -26.59 15.20
N ASN A 56 -27.91 -26.89 13.96
CA ASN A 56 -27.08 -27.55 12.99
C ASN A 56 -26.54 -26.55 11.96
N LEU A 57 -25.22 -26.36 11.98
CA LEU A 57 -24.47 -25.63 10.97
C LEU A 57 -23.66 -26.64 10.15
N THR A 58 -23.82 -26.64 8.83
CA THR A 58 -23.11 -27.56 7.94
C THR A 58 -22.59 -26.84 6.72
N LEU A 59 -21.36 -27.20 6.30
CA LEU A 59 -20.85 -26.88 4.98
C LEU A 59 -21.21 -28.00 4.02
N ASN A 60 -21.69 -27.65 2.82
CA ASN A 60 -21.98 -28.66 1.80
C ASN A 60 -21.36 -28.30 0.45
N PHE A 61 -21.09 -29.31 -0.34
CA PHE A 61 -20.76 -29.19 -1.76
C PHE A 61 -22.06 -29.03 -2.55
N GLN A 62 -22.07 -28.12 -3.53
CA GLN A 62 -23.22 -27.87 -4.37
C GLN A 62 -23.10 -28.52 -5.74
N GLY A 63 -21.87 -28.79 -6.21
CA GLY A 63 -21.57 -29.36 -7.51
C GLY A 63 -20.51 -30.44 -7.47
N ILE A 64 -20.54 -31.33 -8.47
CA ILE A 64 -19.60 -32.46 -8.59
C ILE A 64 -18.15 -31.95 -8.82
N GLY A 65 -17.97 -30.83 -9.52
CA GLY A 65 -16.66 -30.21 -9.80
C GLY A 65 -16.12 -29.29 -8.71
N ASP A 66 -16.91 -29.05 -7.67
CA ASP A 66 -16.58 -28.09 -6.59
C ASP A 66 -15.27 -28.43 -5.86
N PRO A 67 -14.98 -29.70 -5.48
CA PRO A 67 -13.76 -30.03 -4.76
C PRO A 67 -12.49 -29.63 -5.51
N PHE A 68 -12.48 -29.77 -6.84
CA PHE A 68 -11.35 -29.36 -7.67
C PHE A 68 -11.23 -27.82 -7.73
N SER A 69 -12.36 -27.14 -7.91
CA SER A 69 -12.40 -25.66 -7.92
C SER A 69 -11.90 -25.05 -6.61
N TYR A 70 -12.27 -25.67 -5.48
CA TYR A 70 -11.82 -25.21 -4.15
C TYR A 70 -10.34 -25.47 -3.93
N ALA A 71 -9.82 -26.61 -4.39
CA ALA A 71 -8.40 -26.87 -4.36
C ALA A 71 -7.62 -25.79 -5.14
N LEU A 72 -8.07 -25.43 -6.34
CA LEU A 72 -7.44 -24.36 -7.11
C LEU A 72 -7.51 -23.00 -6.39
N LYS A 73 -8.66 -22.61 -5.83
CA LYS A 73 -8.83 -21.34 -5.11
C LYS A 73 -7.90 -21.26 -3.90
N ILE A 74 -7.86 -22.30 -3.06
CA ILE A 74 -7.05 -22.34 -1.84
C ILE A 74 -5.55 -22.31 -2.20
N CYS A 75 -5.12 -23.16 -3.16
CA CYS A 75 -3.74 -23.19 -3.58
C CYS A 75 -3.29 -21.88 -4.25
N ALA A 76 -4.13 -21.25 -5.07
CA ALA A 76 -3.84 -19.95 -5.66
C ALA A 76 -3.67 -18.87 -4.60
N MET A 77 -4.56 -18.84 -3.60
CA MET A 77 -4.46 -17.90 -2.49
C MET A 77 -3.18 -18.13 -1.66
N ALA A 78 -2.89 -19.36 -1.30
CA ALA A 78 -1.65 -19.71 -0.60
C ALA A 78 -0.41 -19.32 -1.42
N GLY A 79 -0.48 -19.47 -2.75
CA GLY A 79 0.57 -19.02 -3.67
C GLY A 79 0.77 -17.50 -3.65
N ILE A 80 -0.32 -16.71 -3.60
CA ILE A 80 -0.25 -15.24 -3.47
C ILE A 80 0.45 -14.84 -2.16
N PHE A 81 0.11 -15.49 -1.05
CA PHE A 81 0.73 -15.22 0.25
C PHE A 81 2.20 -15.67 0.29
N ALA A 82 2.51 -16.86 -0.17
CA ALA A 82 3.88 -17.39 -0.19
C ALA A 82 4.80 -16.61 -1.13
N ALA A 83 4.30 -16.18 -2.29
CA ALA A 83 5.05 -15.36 -3.24
C ALA A 83 5.06 -13.86 -2.90
N SER A 84 4.47 -13.43 -1.76
CA SER A 84 4.35 -12.01 -1.39
C SER A 84 5.69 -11.25 -1.42
N PRO A 85 6.84 -11.78 -1.01
CA PRO A 85 8.10 -11.06 -1.10
C PRO A 85 8.47 -10.71 -2.56
N VAL A 86 8.19 -11.61 -3.49
CA VAL A 86 8.56 -11.45 -4.90
C VAL A 86 7.66 -10.42 -5.59
N TRP A 87 6.34 -10.55 -5.48
CA TRP A 87 5.45 -9.62 -6.17
C TRP A 87 5.43 -8.23 -5.51
N MET A 88 5.61 -8.13 -4.19
CA MET A 88 5.76 -6.84 -3.51
C MET A 88 7.04 -6.12 -3.92
N TYR A 89 8.16 -6.85 -4.07
CA TYR A 89 9.39 -6.27 -4.58
C TYR A 89 9.24 -5.76 -6.02
N ASN A 90 8.59 -6.54 -6.89
CA ASN A 90 8.32 -6.13 -8.27
C ASN A 90 7.39 -4.92 -8.34
N LEU A 91 6.35 -4.88 -7.49
CA LEU A 91 5.43 -3.75 -7.38
C LEU A 91 6.16 -2.48 -6.93
N TRP A 92 6.94 -2.57 -5.85
CA TRP A 92 7.72 -1.42 -5.37
C TRP A 92 8.70 -0.90 -6.41
N SER A 93 9.45 -1.80 -7.02
CA SER A 93 10.41 -1.44 -8.05
C SER A 93 9.76 -0.80 -9.29
N PHE A 94 8.48 -1.05 -9.55
CA PHE A 94 7.71 -0.40 -10.61
C PHE A 94 7.26 1.00 -10.22
N VAL A 95 6.82 1.19 -8.98
CA VAL A 95 6.28 2.48 -8.48
C VAL A 95 7.40 3.51 -8.24
N ALA A 96 8.62 3.05 -7.94
CA ALA A 96 9.76 3.90 -7.65
C ALA A 96 10.86 3.86 -8.72
N PRO A 97 10.58 4.11 -10.02
CA PRO A 97 11.57 3.99 -11.10
C PRO A 97 12.63 5.10 -11.11
N GLY A 98 12.42 6.19 -10.35
CA GLY A 98 13.31 7.36 -10.30
C GLY A 98 14.39 7.32 -9.23
N LEU A 99 14.40 6.29 -8.40
CA LEU A 99 15.31 6.20 -7.26
C LEU A 99 16.72 5.72 -7.69
N HIS A 100 17.75 6.54 -7.40
CA HIS A 100 19.15 6.29 -7.74
C HIS A 100 19.72 5.03 -7.05
N LYS A 101 20.86 4.51 -7.51
CA LYS A 101 21.50 3.24 -7.06
C LYS A 101 21.65 3.04 -5.53
N LYS A 102 21.56 4.09 -4.72
CA LYS A 102 21.55 4.00 -3.25
C LYS A 102 20.23 3.43 -2.67
N GLU A 103 19.22 3.27 -3.46
CA GLU A 103 17.82 3.07 -3.07
C GLU A 103 17.33 1.63 -3.17
N ARG A 104 18.17 0.71 -3.66
CA ARG A 104 17.91 -0.73 -3.56
C ARG A 104 17.66 -1.16 -2.10
N ARG A 105 18.32 -0.47 -1.14
CA ARG A 105 18.08 -0.67 0.30
C ARG A 105 16.64 -0.33 0.70
N TYR A 106 16.06 0.73 0.14
CA TYR A 106 14.67 1.11 0.43
C TYR A 106 13.68 0.08 -0.13
N GLY A 107 13.95 -0.49 -1.30
CA GLY A 107 13.14 -1.57 -1.86
C GLY A 107 13.13 -2.83 -0.99
N VAL A 108 14.30 -3.24 -0.50
CA VAL A 108 14.42 -4.38 0.42
C VAL A 108 13.76 -4.07 1.77
N ALA A 109 13.97 -2.86 2.32
CA ALA A 109 13.31 -2.44 3.56
C ALA A 109 11.79 -2.38 3.42
N PHE A 110 11.28 -1.88 2.27
CA PHE A 110 9.86 -1.91 1.96
C PHE A 110 9.29 -3.32 2.01
N VAL A 111 9.92 -4.28 1.35
CA VAL A 111 9.49 -5.68 1.34
C VAL A 111 9.57 -6.28 2.74
N ALA A 112 10.66 -6.03 3.47
CA ALA A 112 10.86 -6.55 4.83
C ALA A 112 9.80 -6.08 5.83
N VAL A 113 9.19 -4.91 5.60
CA VAL A 113 8.09 -4.38 6.42
C VAL A 113 6.74 -4.78 5.85
N SER A 114 6.56 -4.71 4.53
CA SER A 114 5.27 -4.98 3.88
C SER A 114 4.84 -6.43 3.97
N VAL A 115 5.78 -7.40 3.86
CA VAL A 115 5.44 -8.83 3.92
C VAL A 115 4.90 -9.23 5.30
N PRO A 116 5.57 -8.92 6.42
CA PRO A 116 5.00 -9.19 7.74
C PRO A 116 3.65 -8.50 7.99
N LEU A 117 3.47 -7.26 7.51
CA LEU A 117 2.19 -6.57 7.65
C LEU A 117 1.09 -7.22 6.80
N PHE A 118 1.41 -7.64 5.59
CA PHE A 118 0.47 -8.36 4.71
C PHE A 118 -0.01 -9.67 5.35
N LEU A 119 0.94 -10.45 5.87
CA LEU A 119 0.63 -11.69 6.60
C LEU A 119 -0.11 -11.39 7.91
N GLY A 120 0.30 -10.35 8.63
CA GLY A 120 -0.37 -9.89 9.85
C GLY A 120 -1.83 -9.46 9.60
N GLY A 121 -2.10 -8.81 8.48
CA GLY A 121 -3.46 -8.50 8.03
C GLY A 121 -4.30 -9.77 7.82
N ALA A 122 -3.76 -10.78 7.15
CA ALA A 122 -4.43 -12.07 6.96
C ALA A 122 -4.66 -12.81 8.28
N VAL A 123 -3.69 -12.79 9.20
CA VAL A 123 -3.85 -13.37 10.55
C VAL A 123 -4.95 -12.63 11.31
N LEU A 124 -5.00 -11.30 11.20
CA LEU A 124 -6.07 -10.53 11.83
C LEU A 124 -7.44 -10.90 11.26
N ALA A 125 -7.55 -11.02 9.93
CA ALA A 125 -8.78 -11.52 9.29
C ALA A 125 -9.19 -12.88 9.84
N TYR A 126 -8.24 -13.82 9.98
CA TYR A 126 -8.48 -15.15 10.55
C TYR A 126 -9.05 -15.08 11.96
N VAL A 127 -8.52 -14.21 12.82
CA VAL A 127 -8.97 -14.02 14.21
C VAL A 127 -10.38 -13.40 14.26
N PHE A 128 -10.71 -12.51 13.32
CA PHE A 128 -12.03 -11.86 13.28
C PHE A 128 -13.12 -12.73 12.62
N LEU A 129 -12.76 -13.71 11.80
CA LEU A 129 -13.70 -14.56 11.08
C LEU A 129 -14.76 -15.22 11.99
N PRO A 130 -14.40 -15.91 13.11
CA PRO A 130 -15.39 -16.56 13.95
C PRO A 130 -16.46 -15.60 14.46
N LYS A 131 -16.03 -14.43 14.97
CA LYS A 131 -16.98 -13.43 15.50
C LYS A 131 -17.83 -12.79 14.41
N GLY A 132 -17.28 -12.60 13.21
CA GLY A 132 -18.04 -12.12 12.05
C GLY A 132 -19.13 -13.10 11.64
N PHE A 133 -18.82 -14.40 11.61
CA PHE A 133 -19.79 -15.44 11.32
C PHE A 133 -20.85 -15.58 12.42
N ASP A 134 -20.44 -15.55 13.68
CA ASP A 134 -21.38 -15.61 14.82
C ASP A 134 -22.42 -14.48 14.73
N LEU A 135 -21.97 -13.27 14.43
CA LEU A 135 -22.86 -12.13 14.23
C LEU A 135 -23.82 -12.33 13.05
N LEU A 136 -23.31 -12.79 11.89
CA LEU A 136 -24.14 -12.98 10.69
C LEU A 136 -25.16 -14.10 10.88
N ILE A 137 -24.79 -15.20 11.51
CA ILE A 137 -25.66 -16.32 11.81
C ILE A 137 -26.71 -15.94 12.87
N GLY A 138 -26.32 -15.08 13.82
CA GLY A 138 -27.19 -14.56 14.88
C GLY A 138 -28.38 -13.74 14.38
N PHE A 139 -28.36 -13.26 13.14
CA PHE A 139 -29.53 -12.62 12.49
C PHE A 139 -30.60 -13.59 12.04
N ASN A 140 -30.39 -14.93 12.12
CA ASN A 140 -31.42 -15.89 11.82
C ASN A 140 -32.58 -15.81 12.86
N PRO A 141 -33.81 -15.40 12.47
CA PRO A 141 -34.89 -15.18 13.43
C PRO A 141 -35.50 -16.47 13.99
N ALA A 142 -35.26 -17.61 13.35
CA ALA A 142 -35.82 -18.89 13.70
C ALA A 142 -34.81 -20.06 13.54
N PRO A 143 -33.71 -20.05 14.28
CA PRO A 143 -32.65 -21.05 14.12
C PRO A 143 -33.10 -22.49 14.43
N GLU A 144 -34.16 -22.64 15.24
CA GLU A 144 -34.73 -23.95 15.55
C GLU A 144 -35.54 -24.56 14.38
N ARG A 145 -36.01 -23.72 13.45
CA ARG A 145 -36.88 -24.14 12.32
C ARG A 145 -36.16 -24.08 10.99
N VAL A 146 -35.16 -23.25 10.86
CA VAL A 146 -34.42 -23.01 9.64
C VAL A 146 -32.96 -23.46 9.82
N ALA A 147 -32.60 -24.58 9.20
CA ALA A 147 -31.22 -25.06 9.18
C ALA A 147 -30.33 -24.12 8.39
N ASN A 148 -29.17 -23.75 8.97
CA ASN A 148 -28.16 -22.97 8.28
C ASN A 148 -27.24 -23.90 7.50
N ILE A 149 -27.57 -24.14 6.24
CA ILE A 149 -26.74 -24.89 5.28
C ILE A 149 -25.95 -23.88 4.46
N ILE A 150 -24.66 -23.80 4.70
CA ILE A 150 -23.77 -22.85 4.00
C ILE A 150 -23.03 -23.59 2.89
N GLY A 151 -23.18 -23.10 1.65
CA GLY A 151 -22.39 -23.60 0.53
C GLY A 151 -20.90 -23.35 0.76
N LEU A 152 -20.08 -24.38 0.64
CA LEU A 152 -18.64 -24.28 0.84
C LEU A 152 -18.00 -23.26 -0.11
N ASP A 153 -18.55 -23.07 -1.32
CA ASP A 153 -18.09 -22.04 -2.26
C ASP A 153 -18.25 -20.62 -1.71
N ASN A 154 -19.42 -20.33 -1.14
CA ASN A 154 -19.72 -19.04 -0.55
C ASN A 154 -18.79 -18.77 0.65
N TYR A 155 -18.61 -19.78 1.51
CA TYR A 155 -17.70 -19.70 2.65
C TYR A 155 -16.27 -19.42 2.21
N LEU A 156 -15.70 -20.26 1.34
CA LEU A 156 -14.32 -20.11 0.87
C LEU A 156 -14.12 -18.76 0.16
N SER A 157 -15.04 -18.38 -0.71
CA SER A 157 -14.95 -17.10 -1.41
C SER A 157 -14.96 -15.91 -0.44
N PHE A 158 -15.76 -15.99 0.62
CA PHE A 158 -15.78 -14.99 1.69
C PHE A 158 -14.44 -14.92 2.43
N VAL A 159 -13.97 -16.07 2.94
CA VAL A 159 -12.73 -16.15 3.72
C VAL A 159 -11.51 -15.70 2.92
N LEU A 160 -11.38 -16.20 1.69
CA LEU A 160 -10.24 -15.87 0.83
C LEU A 160 -10.22 -14.37 0.46
N ARG A 161 -11.39 -13.77 0.21
CA ARG A 161 -11.49 -12.31 0.00
C ARG A 161 -11.10 -11.55 1.25
N MET A 162 -11.58 -11.97 2.42
CA MET A 162 -11.21 -11.33 3.69
C MET A 162 -9.70 -11.35 3.91
N PHE A 163 -9.04 -12.48 3.72
CA PHE A 163 -7.58 -12.57 3.84
C PHE A 163 -6.86 -11.60 2.91
N LEU A 164 -7.27 -11.57 1.64
CA LEU A 164 -6.65 -10.70 0.64
C LEU A 164 -6.87 -9.21 0.95
N VAL A 165 -8.10 -8.84 1.29
CA VAL A 165 -8.48 -7.46 1.59
C VAL A 165 -7.75 -6.93 2.82
N PHE A 166 -7.74 -7.70 3.91
CA PHE A 166 -7.01 -7.33 5.13
C PHE A 166 -5.50 -7.25 4.87
N GLY A 167 -4.95 -8.23 4.14
CA GLY A 167 -3.54 -8.20 3.77
C GLY A 167 -3.17 -6.94 3.01
N ILE A 168 -3.90 -6.61 1.93
CA ILE A 168 -3.66 -5.41 1.12
C ILE A 168 -3.85 -4.14 1.94
N ALA A 169 -4.92 -4.06 2.75
CA ALA A 169 -5.21 -2.90 3.58
C ALA A 169 -4.06 -2.56 4.53
N PHE A 170 -3.39 -3.57 5.08
CA PHE A 170 -2.25 -3.39 5.98
C PHE A 170 -0.98 -2.92 5.28
N VAL A 171 -0.85 -3.17 3.99
CA VAL A 171 0.28 -2.69 3.18
C VAL A 171 0.11 -1.22 2.78
N LEU A 172 -1.11 -0.71 2.66
CA LEU A 172 -1.36 0.67 2.22
C LEU A 172 -0.62 1.73 3.05
N PRO A 173 -0.59 1.68 4.39
CA PRO A 173 0.17 2.65 5.20
C PRO A 173 1.68 2.60 4.93
N VAL A 174 2.24 1.42 4.70
CA VAL A 174 3.67 1.27 4.36
C VAL A 174 3.96 1.90 3.00
N PHE A 175 3.05 1.74 2.05
CA PHE A 175 3.15 2.38 0.75
C PHE A 175 3.17 3.91 0.85
N LEU A 176 2.38 4.49 1.75
CA LEU A 176 2.38 5.94 2.01
C LEU A 176 3.71 6.43 2.61
N VAL A 177 4.30 5.67 3.56
CA VAL A 177 5.66 5.97 4.07
C VAL A 177 6.68 5.92 2.94
N ALA A 178 6.58 4.92 2.09
CA ALA A 178 7.48 4.77 0.96
C ALA A 178 7.38 5.92 -0.04
N LEU A 179 6.17 6.43 -0.32
CA LEU A 179 5.94 7.64 -1.13
C LEU A 179 6.50 8.90 -0.45
N ASN A 180 6.43 8.99 0.88
CA ASN A 180 7.06 10.08 1.63
C ASN A 180 8.60 10.00 1.51
N LEU A 181 9.19 8.82 1.66
CA LEU A 181 10.63 8.61 1.46
C LEU A 181 11.06 8.97 0.03
N ALA A 182 10.23 8.71 -0.96
CA ALA A 182 10.45 9.12 -2.36
C ALA A 182 10.25 10.64 -2.59
N GLY A 183 9.81 11.41 -1.56
CA GLY A 183 9.58 12.84 -1.68
C GLY A 183 8.28 13.24 -2.40
N VAL A 184 7.42 12.26 -2.74
CA VAL A 184 6.15 12.51 -3.45
C VAL A 184 5.09 13.12 -2.53
N VAL A 185 5.06 12.69 -1.26
CA VAL A 185 4.06 13.13 -0.28
C VAL A 185 4.75 13.59 1.00
N SER A 186 4.37 14.75 1.55
CA SER A 186 4.91 15.23 2.82
C SER A 186 4.14 14.66 4.01
N GLY A 187 4.82 14.41 5.14
CA GLY A 187 4.17 13.95 6.38
C GLY A 187 3.14 14.94 6.92
N ARG A 188 3.31 16.25 6.65
CA ARG A 188 2.32 17.27 7.01
C ARG A 188 1.03 17.13 6.20
N THR A 189 1.14 16.80 4.92
CA THR A 189 -0.03 16.55 4.05
C THR A 189 -0.80 15.32 4.54
N LEU A 190 -0.08 14.24 4.92
CA LEU A 190 -0.71 13.04 5.50
C LEU A 190 -1.52 13.39 6.76
N LEU A 191 -0.93 14.12 7.72
CA LEU A 191 -1.67 14.51 8.92
C LEU A 191 -2.84 15.45 8.66
N ARG A 192 -2.73 16.36 7.68
CA ARG A 192 -3.81 17.29 7.34
C ARG A 192 -5.02 16.59 6.74
N ALA A 193 -4.79 15.48 6.05
CA ALA A 193 -5.81 14.66 5.38
C ALA A 193 -6.58 13.71 6.34
N TRP A 194 -6.46 13.83 7.65
CA TRP A 194 -7.00 12.88 8.63
C TRP A 194 -8.50 12.58 8.45
N ARG A 195 -9.33 13.61 8.16
CA ARG A 195 -10.76 13.43 7.94
C ARG A 195 -11.07 12.59 6.70
N GLN A 196 -10.36 12.88 5.60
CA GLN A 196 -10.52 12.13 4.34
C GLN A 196 -10.05 10.68 4.52
N VAL A 197 -8.99 10.46 5.30
CA VAL A 197 -8.48 9.12 5.56
C VAL A 197 -9.42 8.29 6.42
N ILE A 198 -10.00 8.87 7.47
CA ILE A 198 -11.01 8.18 8.27
C ILE A 198 -12.19 7.80 7.38
N MET A 199 -12.77 8.76 6.67
CA MET A 199 -13.89 8.50 5.76
C MET A 199 -13.54 7.49 4.68
N GLY A 200 -12.37 7.65 4.03
CA GLY A 200 -11.88 6.75 2.99
C GLY A 200 -11.65 5.33 3.50
N SER A 201 -11.14 5.17 4.73
CA SER A 201 -10.94 3.85 5.34
C SER A 201 -12.24 3.11 5.58
N PHE A 202 -13.28 3.80 6.06
CA PHE A 202 -14.60 3.19 6.24
C PHE A 202 -15.29 2.90 4.89
N VAL A 203 -15.19 3.80 3.91
CA VAL A 203 -15.70 3.56 2.55
C VAL A 203 -14.98 2.39 1.91
N PHE A 204 -13.65 2.34 2.02
CA PHE A 204 -12.85 1.22 1.54
C PHE A 204 -13.28 -0.09 2.22
N ALA A 205 -13.41 -0.09 3.55
CA ALA A 205 -13.86 -1.25 4.29
C ALA A 205 -15.26 -1.71 3.86
N ALA A 206 -16.21 -0.78 3.65
CA ALA A 206 -17.56 -1.08 3.21
C ALA A 206 -17.61 -1.75 1.83
N VAL A 207 -16.76 -1.31 0.91
CA VAL A 207 -16.70 -1.86 -0.47
C VAL A 207 -15.91 -3.17 -0.50
N ALA A 208 -14.85 -3.27 0.30
CA ALA A 208 -13.90 -4.37 0.27
C ALA A 208 -14.38 -5.58 1.07
N THR A 209 -15.14 -5.39 2.16
CA THR A 209 -15.67 -6.50 2.95
C THR A 209 -16.86 -7.16 2.24
N PRO A 210 -16.84 -8.49 2.03
CA PRO A 210 -17.87 -9.18 1.25
C PRO A 210 -19.26 -9.19 1.93
N SER A 211 -19.30 -9.07 3.25
CA SER A 211 -20.52 -9.13 4.06
C SER A 211 -21.22 -7.77 4.21
N GLY A 212 -20.48 -6.66 4.07
CA GLY A 212 -20.99 -5.32 4.29
C GLY A 212 -21.52 -5.06 5.72
N ASP A 213 -21.20 -5.94 6.67
CA ASP A 213 -21.65 -5.80 8.06
C ASP A 213 -20.76 -4.79 8.83
N PRO A 214 -21.33 -4.05 9.81
CA PRO A 214 -20.60 -3.03 10.55
C PRO A 214 -19.43 -3.58 11.36
N TYR A 215 -19.50 -4.86 11.78
CA TYR A 215 -18.44 -5.48 12.58
C TYR A 215 -17.18 -5.70 11.75
N THR A 216 -17.29 -6.38 10.60
CA THR A 216 -16.12 -6.63 9.72
C THR A 216 -15.58 -5.34 9.13
N MET A 217 -16.45 -4.36 8.81
CA MET A 217 -16.04 -3.03 8.39
C MET A 217 -15.19 -2.33 9.46
N THR A 218 -15.62 -2.35 10.71
CA THR A 218 -14.89 -1.73 11.83
C THR A 218 -13.61 -2.51 12.14
N ALA A 219 -13.66 -3.85 12.09
CA ALA A 219 -12.52 -4.72 12.31
C ALA A 219 -11.39 -4.48 11.28
N LEU A 220 -11.73 -4.07 10.05
CA LEU A 220 -10.77 -3.67 9.03
C LEU A 220 -10.33 -2.20 9.18
N ALA A 221 -11.28 -1.29 9.35
CA ALA A 221 -11.00 0.16 9.34
C ALA A 221 -10.15 0.61 10.54
N VAL A 222 -10.43 0.10 11.76
CA VAL A 222 -9.73 0.55 12.98
C VAL A 222 -8.23 0.22 12.95
N PRO A 223 -7.80 -1.04 12.73
CA PRO A 223 -6.37 -1.35 12.63
C PRO A 223 -5.68 -0.63 11.47
N MET A 224 -6.37 -0.48 10.33
CA MET A 224 -5.86 0.26 9.18
C MET A 224 -5.59 1.74 9.54
N LEU A 225 -6.50 2.38 10.28
CA LEU A 225 -6.31 3.75 10.79
C LEU A 225 -5.14 3.85 11.76
N ILE A 226 -5.00 2.90 12.68
CA ILE A 226 -3.87 2.86 13.63
C ILE A 226 -2.55 2.80 12.85
N LEU A 227 -2.44 1.90 11.88
CA LEU A 227 -1.26 1.78 11.04
C LEU A 227 -1.01 3.04 10.21
N TYR A 228 -2.06 3.70 9.74
CA TYR A 228 -1.95 4.97 9.02
C TYR A 228 -1.35 6.08 9.91
N TYR A 229 -1.81 6.23 11.14
CA TYR A 229 -1.26 7.24 12.05
C TYR A 229 0.18 6.95 12.45
N ILE A 230 0.54 5.67 12.61
CA ILE A 230 1.94 5.26 12.81
C ILE A 230 2.77 5.66 11.58
N ALA A 231 2.29 5.36 10.37
CA ALA A 231 2.94 5.72 9.12
C ALA A 231 3.12 7.24 8.96
N ALA A 232 2.08 8.03 9.26
CA ALA A 232 2.13 9.47 9.24
C ALA A 232 3.14 10.04 10.26
N GLY A 233 3.24 9.44 11.43
CA GLY A 233 4.24 9.78 12.45
C GLY A 233 5.67 9.53 11.94
N ILE A 234 5.92 8.37 11.33
CA ILE A 234 7.23 8.03 10.72
C ILE A 234 7.57 9.03 9.61
N ALA A 235 6.61 9.36 8.73
CA ALA A 235 6.80 10.33 7.65
C ALA A 235 7.19 11.71 8.19
N LEU A 236 6.54 12.17 9.27
CA LEU A 236 6.91 13.45 9.92
C LEU A 236 8.32 13.44 10.51
N LEU A 237 8.71 12.34 11.16
CA LEU A 237 10.05 12.19 11.71
C LEU A 237 11.12 12.22 10.60
N THR A 238 10.83 11.57 9.48
CA THR A 238 11.69 11.57 8.29
C THR A 238 11.82 12.98 7.70
N ASP A 239 10.70 13.70 7.54
CA ASP A 239 10.71 15.08 7.03
C ASP A 239 11.49 16.03 7.96
N ARG A 240 11.37 15.84 9.28
CA ARG A 240 12.14 16.63 10.27
C ARG A 240 13.64 16.36 10.16
N ARG A 241 14.06 15.12 10.01
CA ARG A 241 15.47 14.76 9.84
C ARG A 241 16.04 15.37 8.57
N ARG A 242 15.35 15.24 7.44
CA ARG A 242 15.77 15.83 6.15
C ARG A 242 15.95 17.35 6.24
N ARG A 243 15.06 18.04 6.99
CA ARG A 243 15.19 19.50 7.20
C ARG A 243 16.40 19.85 8.04
N ARG A 244 16.71 19.08 9.08
CA ARG A 244 17.90 19.30 9.90
C ARG A 244 19.18 19.06 9.09
N GLU A 245 19.25 17.96 8.36
CA GLU A 245 20.39 17.64 7.49
C GLU A 245 20.58 18.70 6.38
N GLY A 246 19.50 19.27 5.82
CA GLY A 246 19.56 20.36 4.86
C GLY A 246 19.98 21.70 5.45
N ILE A 247 19.71 21.96 6.72
CA ILE A 247 20.16 23.17 7.44
C ILE A 247 21.61 23.00 7.89
N ASP A 248 22.00 21.79 8.38
CA ASP A 248 23.38 21.50 8.79
C ASP A 248 24.32 21.37 7.58
N GLY A 249 23.79 21.04 6.38
CA GLY A 249 24.55 21.01 5.13
C GLY A 249 24.94 22.40 4.60
N LEU A 250 24.23 23.44 4.99
CA LEU A 250 24.60 24.84 4.81
C LEU A 250 25.35 25.28 6.08
N ASN A 251 26.60 24.95 6.13
CA ASN A 251 27.49 25.26 7.27
C ASN A 251 27.86 26.76 7.20
N TYR A 252 26.93 27.63 7.58
CA TYR A 252 27.15 29.08 7.62
C TYR A 252 28.30 29.50 8.54
N SER A 253 28.71 28.62 9.48
CA SER A 253 29.87 28.85 10.33
C SER A 253 31.20 28.53 9.65
N ALA A 254 31.18 27.98 8.44
CA ALA A 254 32.39 27.76 7.63
C ALA A 254 32.59 28.84 6.54
N LEU A 255 31.66 29.78 6.42
CA LEU A 255 31.86 30.97 5.61
C LEU A 255 32.72 31.92 6.45
N ASP A 256 33.94 32.17 6.00
CA ASP A 256 34.81 33.23 6.53
C ASP A 256 34.08 34.57 6.33
N ASP A 257 34.12 35.47 7.32
CA ASP A 257 33.41 36.75 7.26
C ASP A 257 33.78 37.61 6.03
N ASP A 258 34.86 37.21 5.33
CA ASP A 258 35.37 37.88 4.13
C ASP A 258 34.90 37.18 2.81
N GLN A 259 34.15 36.12 2.86
CA GLN A 259 33.60 35.49 1.64
C GLN A 259 32.22 36.09 1.30
N ALA A 260 32.17 36.77 0.15
CA ALA A 260 30.91 37.28 -0.41
C ALA A 260 29.89 36.16 -0.55
N SER A 261 28.65 36.45 -0.18
CA SER A 261 27.52 35.51 -0.36
C SER A 261 27.40 35.09 -1.82
N PRO A 262 27.11 33.80 -2.15
CA PRO A 262 26.86 33.38 -3.52
C PRO A 262 25.73 34.14 -4.21
N LEU A 263 24.93 34.91 -3.47
CA LEU A 263 23.90 35.78 -3.99
C LEU A 263 24.46 37.14 -4.50
N ASP A 264 25.69 37.48 -4.16
CA ASP A 264 26.31 38.74 -4.60
C ASP A 264 26.96 38.61 -5.99
N ASP A 265 27.32 37.37 -6.42
CA ASP A 265 27.91 37.13 -7.74
C ASP A 265 26.92 37.34 -8.90
N ASP A 266 25.63 37.19 -8.68
CA ASP A 266 24.59 37.42 -9.72
C ASP A 266 24.20 38.90 -9.87
N GLN A 267 24.66 39.81 -9.01
CA GLN A 267 24.36 41.25 -9.06
C GLN A 267 25.57 42.13 -9.42
N ALA A 268 26.74 41.56 -9.56
CA ALA A 268 27.91 42.29 -10.10
C ALA A 268 27.81 42.34 -11.63
N SER A 269 26.85 43.11 -12.15
CA SER A 269 27.01 43.64 -13.52
C SER A 269 28.27 44.45 -13.57
N PRO A 270 29.17 44.23 -14.53
CA PRO A 270 30.34 45.05 -14.68
C PRO A 270 29.88 46.53 -14.86
N PRO A 271 30.59 47.51 -14.27
CA PRO A 271 30.26 48.89 -14.50
C PRO A 271 30.39 49.18 -16.01
N ASP A 272 29.31 49.74 -16.58
CA ASP A 272 29.34 50.28 -17.94
C ASP A 272 30.53 51.23 -18.05
N ASP A 273 31.59 50.77 -18.71
CA ASP A 273 32.70 51.63 -19.13
C ASP A 273 32.10 52.68 -20.04
N ASP A 274 32.20 53.93 -19.59
CA ASP A 274 31.96 55.18 -20.27
C ASP A 274 32.29 55.09 -21.76
N GLN A 275 31.33 54.86 -22.58
CA GLN A 275 31.41 55.31 -23.95
C GLN A 275 31.02 56.80 -23.96
N ALA A 276 32.07 57.61 -23.70
CA ALA A 276 32.00 59.02 -24.07
C ALA A 276 31.68 59.14 -25.56
N SER A 277 30.45 59.52 -25.88
CA SER A 277 30.07 59.92 -27.19
C SER A 277 30.95 61.10 -27.65
N PRO A 278 31.59 61.04 -28.81
CA PRO A 278 32.24 62.22 -29.38
C PRO A 278 31.17 63.29 -29.63
N LEU A 279 31.37 64.50 -29.10
CA LEU A 279 30.61 65.69 -29.39
C LEU A 279 30.52 65.91 -30.89
N ASP A 280 29.34 65.86 -31.44
CA ASP A 280 28.98 66.21 -32.82
C ASP A 280 29.21 67.72 -32.96
N PRO A 281 30.14 68.20 -33.88
CA PRO A 281 30.30 69.64 -34.17
C PRO A 281 29.08 70.09 -34.98
N GLY A 282 28.37 71.05 -34.42
CA GLY A 282 27.19 71.65 -35.04
C GLY A 282 27.46 72.20 -36.49
N PRO A 283 26.37 72.38 -37.24
CA PRO A 283 26.48 72.78 -38.65
C PRO A 283 27.05 74.20 -38.79
N GLU A 284 28.15 74.29 -39.57
CA GLU A 284 28.66 75.56 -40.07
C GLU A 284 27.68 76.16 -41.09
N ASP A 285 27.37 77.43 -40.89
CA ASP A 285 26.57 78.23 -41.79
C ASP A 285 27.14 78.30 -43.21
N GLU A 286 26.37 77.89 -44.17
CA GLU A 286 26.61 78.19 -45.59
C GLU A 286 25.99 79.54 -45.93
N PRO A 287 26.74 80.45 -46.49
CA PRO A 287 26.18 81.70 -46.98
C PRO A 287 25.59 81.49 -48.40
N GLU A 288 24.48 82.16 -48.60
CA GLU A 288 23.74 82.35 -49.86
C GLU A 288 24.61 82.50 -51.08
N ARG A 289 24.26 81.75 -52.15
CA ARG A 289 24.00 82.29 -53.48
C ARG A 289 23.22 81.35 -54.37
#